data_a3e93e25f7722f252072cabea4d465ec
#
_entry.id   a3e93e25f7722f252072cabea4d465ec
#
_cell.length_a   1.000
_cell.length_b   1.000
_cell.length_c   1.000
_cell.angle_alpha   90.00
_cell.angle_beta   90.00
_cell.angle_gamma   90.00
#
_symmetry.space_group_name_H-M   'P 1'
#
loop_
_entity.id
_entity.type
_entity.pdbx_description
1 polymer ?
#
loop_
_entity_poly.entity_id
_entity_poly.type
_entity_poly.pdbx_seq_one_letter_code
_entity_poly.pdbx_strand_id
1 'polypeptide(L)'
;MLVSVACSNKQVGSDVMATVNGRQITRNEVQKFYDNQIADAPQKPSAEQADTLRLNILSQLINNEILMQRAEKLGLLATDEEVNAKITEIKAPFTQQQFDQRLKERNITFDDFKREIRRSLTIDKVLNKEVTSKIDITDEDITTYYNEHKAEFNLIEPQYHLAQILVTTQPNPQVKNMKAQNEADAHKKIQMVSNRLDSGEDFAAVAATYSEQPETAQNGGDLGFIPESSLKQDKTAFDAILKLKPGQYTTVLVVGDPNSHQLFGFRIVKLISKEAAGQRELKDPRVQQAIREQLRDRREQLLKAAYYETIRDQAKVTNYFAEDILKQAAKTK
;
A
#
# COMPACT_ATOMS: atom_id res chain seq x y z
N MET A 1 5.32 66.92 -11.94
CA MET A 1 5.48 65.65 -12.68
C MET A 1 4.93 64.53 -11.81
N LEU A 2 3.69 64.13 -12.09
CA LEU A 2 3.05 62.99 -11.39
C LEU A 2 3.41 61.72 -12.16
N VAL A 3 4.20 60.84 -11.53
CA VAL A 3 4.51 59.52 -12.06
C VAL A 3 3.38 58.58 -11.66
N SER A 4 2.51 58.26 -12.57
CA SER A 4 1.47 57.22 -12.42
C SER A 4 2.14 55.86 -12.45
N VAL A 5 2.24 55.20 -11.31
CA VAL A 5 2.61 53.77 -11.25
C VAL A 5 1.37 52.97 -11.73
N ALA A 6 1.38 52.59 -12.99
CA ALA A 6 0.39 51.65 -13.51
C ALA A 6 0.69 50.25 -12.93
N CYS A 7 -0.09 49.84 -11.95
CA CYS A 7 -0.16 48.45 -11.55
C CYS A 7 -0.74 47.64 -12.70
N SER A 8 0.12 47.01 -13.48
CA SER A 8 -0.25 46.03 -14.51
C SER A 8 -0.90 44.83 -13.78
N ASN A 9 -2.21 44.85 -13.70
CA ASN A 9 -3.02 43.70 -13.31
C ASN A 9 -2.91 42.69 -14.48
N LYS A 10 -1.90 41.78 -14.46
CA LYS A 10 -1.86 40.68 -15.42
C LYS A 10 -3.12 39.85 -15.19
N GLN A 11 -4.07 39.98 -16.11
CA GLN A 11 -5.25 39.13 -16.18
C GLN A 11 -4.76 37.70 -16.19
N VAL A 12 -5.02 36.96 -15.12
CA VAL A 12 -4.74 35.52 -15.01
C VAL A 12 -5.62 34.87 -16.08
N GLY A 13 -5.03 34.11 -17.01
CA GLY A 13 -5.77 33.44 -18.07
C GLY A 13 -6.89 32.58 -17.48
N SER A 14 -8.02 32.50 -18.18
CA SER A 14 -9.23 31.74 -17.77
C SER A 14 -8.97 30.23 -17.49
N ASP A 15 -7.81 29.74 -17.86
CA ASP A 15 -7.38 28.35 -17.68
C ASP A 15 -6.59 28.10 -16.37
N VAL A 16 -6.27 29.14 -15.60
CA VAL A 16 -5.51 29.01 -14.35
C VAL A 16 -6.46 28.81 -13.18
N MET A 17 -6.30 27.68 -12.46
CA MET A 17 -7.10 27.36 -11.27
C MET A 17 -6.45 27.81 -9.97
N ALA A 18 -5.11 27.82 -9.90
CA ALA A 18 -4.38 28.36 -8.76
C ALA A 18 -2.99 28.87 -9.17
N THR A 19 -2.38 29.69 -8.30
CA THR A 19 -0.96 30.06 -8.39
C THR A 19 -0.26 29.77 -7.06
N VAL A 20 1.02 29.34 -7.16
CA VAL A 20 1.91 29.07 -6.04
C VAL A 20 3.21 29.84 -6.27
N ASN A 21 3.47 30.90 -5.52
CA ASN A 21 4.64 31.79 -5.70
C ASN A 21 4.81 32.24 -7.16
N GLY A 22 3.69 32.45 -7.86
CA GLY A 22 3.65 32.88 -9.27
C GLY A 22 3.66 31.75 -10.29
N ARG A 23 3.93 30.48 -9.95
CA ARG A 23 3.72 29.33 -10.84
C ARG A 23 2.25 28.98 -10.92
N GLN A 24 1.79 28.69 -12.12
CA GLN A 24 0.39 28.43 -12.41
C GLN A 24 0.09 26.94 -12.36
N ILE A 25 -1.08 26.59 -11.80
CA ILE A 25 -1.70 25.28 -11.90
C ILE A 25 -2.94 25.44 -12.79
N THR A 26 -2.97 24.70 -13.89
CA THR A 26 -3.97 24.88 -14.94
C THR A 26 -5.19 23.95 -14.74
N ARG A 27 -6.29 24.33 -15.36
CA ARG A 27 -7.51 23.51 -15.43
C ARG A 27 -7.24 22.15 -16.09
N ASN A 28 -6.40 22.11 -17.11
CA ASN A 28 -6.04 20.88 -17.81
C ASN A 28 -5.29 19.91 -16.89
N GLU A 29 -4.39 20.40 -16.05
CA GLU A 29 -3.71 19.55 -15.05
C GLU A 29 -4.70 18.96 -14.06
N VAL A 30 -5.58 19.77 -13.48
CA VAL A 30 -6.62 19.29 -12.54
C VAL A 30 -7.55 18.29 -13.24
N GLN A 31 -7.95 18.55 -14.49
CA GLN A 31 -8.85 17.69 -15.23
C GLN A 31 -8.25 16.31 -15.53
N LYS A 32 -6.95 16.22 -15.86
CA LYS A 32 -6.27 14.94 -16.05
C LYS A 32 -6.35 14.06 -14.80
N PHE A 33 -6.09 14.61 -13.60
CA PHE A 33 -6.20 13.87 -12.36
C PHE A 33 -7.65 13.50 -12.04
N TYR A 34 -8.59 14.40 -12.30
CA TYR A 34 -10.01 14.16 -12.13
C TYR A 34 -10.49 12.99 -13.00
N ASP A 35 -10.18 13.01 -14.31
CA ASP A 35 -10.58 11.97 -15.24
C ASP A 35 -10.04 10.59 -14.85
N ASN A 36 -8.77 10.54 -14.41
CA ASN A 36 -8.17 9.29 -13.90
C ASN A 36 -8.88 8.78 -12.63
N GLN A 37 -9.30 9.68 -11.75
CA GLN A 37 -9.92 9.29 -10.48
C GLN A 37 -11.35 8.77 -10.65
N ILE A 38 -12.06 9.21 -11.69
CA ILE A 38 -13.43 8.79 -11.98
C ILE A 38 -13.51 7.67 -13.05
N ALA A 39 -12.36 7.25 -13.63
CA ALA A 39 -12.33 6.29 -14.73
C ALA A 39 -13.09 4.99 -14.43
N ASP A 40 -12.92 4.48 -13.21
CA ASP A 40 -13.53 3.23 -12.75
C ASP A 40 -14.79 3.45 -11.87
N ALA A 41 -15.28 4.70 -11.80
CA ALA A 41 -16.44 5.00 -10.97
C ALA A 41 -17.73 4.42 -11.60
N PRO A 42 -18.55 3.67 -10.83
CA PRO A 42 -19.77 3.05 -11.35
C PRO A 42 -20.81 4.08 -11.79
N GLN A 43 -20.74 5.30 -11.28
CA GLN A 43 -21.60 6.42 -11.68
C GLN A 43 -20.79 7.72 -11.76
N LYS A 44 -21.14 8.59 -12.69
CA LYS A 44 -20.54 9.92 -12.77
C LYS A 44 -20.93 10.77 -11.55
N PRO A 45 -19.98 11.50 -10.95
CA PRO A 45 -20.25 12.40 -9.84
C PRO A 45 -21.26 13.49 -10.21
N SER A 46 -22.08 13.93 -9.25
CA SER A 46 -22.89 15.15 -9.43
C SER A 46 -21.98 16.39 -9.60
N ALA A 47 -22.55 17.52 -10.02
CA ALA A 47 -21.78 18.75 -10.20
C ALA A 47 -21.03 19.18 -8.92
N GLU A 48 -21.71 19.12 -7.76
CA GLU A 48 -21.12 19.48 -6.47
C GLU A 48 -20.04 18.47 -6.02
N GLN A 49 -20.27 17.17 -6.26
CA GLN A 49 -19.27 16.13 -6.00
C GLN A 49 -18.04 16.30 -6.89
N ALA A 50 -18.25 16.63 -8.17
CA ALA A 50 -17.18 16.89 -9.11
C ALA A 50 -16.33 18.11 -8.70
N ASP A 51 -16.97 19.19 -8.25
CA ASP A 51 -16.25 20.38 -7.79
C ASP A 51 -15.52 20.12 -6.47
N THR A 52 -16.11 19.38 -5.54
CA THR A 52 -15.42 18.91 -4.30
C THR A 52 -14.18 18.09 -4.64
N LEU A 53 -14.29 17.17 -5.60
CA LEU A 53 -13.16 16.35 -6.03
C LEU A 53 -12.07 17.19 -6.70
N ARG A 54 -12.45 18.15 -7.58
CA ARG A 54 -11.48 19.09 -8.18
C ARG A 54 -10.79 19.97 -7.16
N LEU A 55 -11.50 20.44 -6.11
CA LEU A 55 -10.89 21.19 -5.01
C LEU A 55 -9.85 20.37 -4.27
N ASN A 56 -10.13 19.10 -3.99
CA ASN A 56 -9.19 18.19 -3.31
C ASN A 56 -7.95 17.94 -4.19
N ILE A 57 -8.14 17.67 -5.48
CA ILE A 57 -7.04 17.49 -6.45
C ILE A 57 -6.20 18.76 -6.53
N LEU A 58 -6.84 19.94 -6.64
CA LEU A 58 -6.13 21.21 -6.70
C LEU A 58 -5.33 21.47 -5.42
N SER A 59 -5.88 21.16 -4.25
CA SER A 59 -5.15 21.25 -2.98
C SER A 59 -3.89 20.36 -2.96
N GLN A 60 -3.99 19.14 -3.48
CA GLN A 60 -2.83 18.24 -3.61
C GLN A 60 -1.78 18.81 -4.59
N LEU A 61 -2.22 19.33 -5.74
CA LEU A 61 -1.32 19.94 -6.73
C LEU A 61 -0.61 21.18 -6.17
N ILE A 62 -1.31 22.02 -5.39
CA ILE A 62 -0.72 23.16 -4.68
C ILE A 62 0.38 22.67 -3.71
N ASN A 63 0.09 21.67 -2.88
CA ASN A 63 1.06 21.13 -1.94
C ASN A 63 2.27 20.53 -2.66
N ASN A 64 2.04 19.79 -3.74
CA ASN A 64 3.10 19.21 -4.56
C ASN A 64 3.98 20.31 -5.19
N GLU A 65 3.38 21.40 -5.70
CA GLU A 65 4.13 22.51 -6.28
C GLU A 65 4.99 23.23 -5.22
N ILE A 66 4.47 23.42 -4.00
CA ILE A 66 5.25 23.99 -2.88
C ILE A 66 6.47 23.12 -2.57
N LEU A 67 6.28 21.77 -2.51
CA LEU A 67 7.37 20.83 -2.28
C LEU A 67 8.38 20.81 -3.42
N MET A 68 7.94 20.88 -4.67
CA MET A 68 8.82 20.95 -5.83
C MET A 68 9.71 22.21 -5.78
N GLN A 69 9.13 23.36 -5.46
CA GLN A 69 9.89 24.61 -5.27
C GLN A 69 10.84 24.52 -4.07
N ARG A 70 10.45 23.83 -3.02
CA ARG A 70 11.34 23.54 -1.88
C ARG A 70 12.50 22.65 -2.29
N ALA A 71 12.23 21.61 -3.08
CA ALA A 71 13.26 20.73 -3.62
C ALA A 71 14.29 21.49 -4.48
N GLU A 72 13.82 22.38 -5.34
CA GLU A 72 14.72 23.24 -6.15
C GLU A 72 15.67 24.07 -5.27
N LYS A 73 15.13 24.73 -4.24
CA LYS A 73 15.91 25.51 -3.28
C LYS A 73 16.93 24.68 -2.50
N LEU A 74 16.63 23.41 -2.25
CA LEU A 74 17.47 22.49 -1.49
C LEU A 74 18.42 21.65 -2.35
N GLY A 75 18.35 21.74 -3.69
CA GLY A 75 19.10 20.91 -4.61
C GLY A 75 18.73 19.43 -4.56
N LEU A 76 17.44 19.12 -4.30
CA LEU A 76 16.93 17.75 -4.09
C LEU A 76 16.11 17.21 -5.28
N LEU A 77 16.19 17.84 -6.44
CA LEU A 77 15.50 17.30 -7.62
C LEU A 77 16.00 15.88 -7.92
N ALA A 78 15.08 14.99 -8.28
CA ALA A 78 15.44 13.64 -8.71
C ALA A 78 16.21 13.68 -10.03
N THR A 79 17.34 12.96 -10.08
CA THR A 79 18.18 12.86 -11.27
C THR A 79 17.58 11.93 -12.32
N ASP A 80 18.07 11.99 -13.55
CA ASP A 80 17.61 11.07 -14.61
C ASP A 80 17.93 9.61 -14.27
N GLU A 81 19.06 9.36 -13.62
CA GLU A 81 19.47 8.03 -13.18
C GLU A 81 18.49 7.45 -12.15
N GLU A 82 18.12 8.23 -11.12
CA GLU A 82 17.15 7.83 -10.11
C GLU A 82 15.79 7.52 -10.74
N VAL A 83 15.34 8.38 -11.66
CA VAL A 83 14.06 8.20 -12.37
C VAL A 83 14.08 6.94 -13.23
N ASN A 84 15.15 6.72 -14.01
CA ASN A 84 15.25 5.55 -14.89
C ASN A 84 15.36 4.25 -14.07
N ALA A 85 16.09 4.25 -12.95
CA ALA A 85 16.16 3.12 -12.04
C ALA A 85 14.77 2.75 -11.49
N LYS A 86 14.00 3.74 -11.03
CA LYS A 86 12.64 3.53 -10.53
C LYS A 86 11.68 3.04 -11.60
N ILE A 87 11.77 3.57 -12.82
CA ILE A 87 10.99 3.08 -13.97
C ILE A 87 11.33 1.62 -14.27
N THR A 88 12.60 1.25 -14.23
CA THR A 88 13.05 -0.14 -14.46
C THR A 88 12.47 -1.08 -13.39
N GLU A 89 12.51 -0.69 -12.12
CA GLU A 89 11.89 -1.44 -11.02
C GLU A 89 10.39 -1.65 -11.24
N ILE A 90 9.65 -0.58 -11.58
CA ILE A 90 8.20 -0.64 -11.83
C ILE A 90 7.87 -1.53 -13.05
N LYS A 91 8.72 -1.52 -14.08
CA LYS A 91 8.53 -2.34 -15.29
C LYS A 91 8.89 -3.81 -15.09
N ALA A 92 9.76 -4.14 -14.14
CA ALA A 92 10.30 -5.49 -13.96
C ALA A 92 9.25 -6.63 -13.94
N PRO A 93 8.07 -6.49 -13.30
CA PRO A 93 7.06 -7.55 -13.29
C PRO A 93 6.23 -7.65 -14.58
N PHE A 94 6.43 -6.77 -15.57
CA PHE A 94 5.61 -6.67 -16.78
C PHE A 94 6.43 -6.90 -18.05
N THR A 95 5.79 -7.47 -19.08
CA THR A 95 6.31 -7.35 -20.44
C THR A 95 6.13 -5.92 -20.94
N GLN A 96 6.90 -5.54 -21.98
CA GLN A 96 6.75 -4.21 -22.60
C GLN A 96 5.30 -3.96 -23.03
N GLN A 97 4.66 -4.95 -23.66
CA GLN A 97 3.27 -4.82 -24.10
C GLN A 97 2.28 -4.60 -22.94
N GLN A 98 2.45 -5.32 -21.84
CA GLN A 98 1.63 -5.14 -20.64
C GLN A 98 1.82 -3.76 -20.02
N PHE A 99 3.05 -3.27 -19.98
CA PHE A 99 3.34 -1.94 -19.46
C PHE A 99 2.72 -0.84 -20.34
N ASP A 100 2.88 -0.94 -21.67
CA ASP A 100 2.30 0.03 -22.61
C ASP A 100 0.77 0.02 -22.56
N GLN A 101 0.16 -1.15 -22.39
CA GLN A 101 -1.29 -1.27 -22.20
C GLN A 101 -1.77 -0.55 -20.93
N ARG A 102 -1.06 -0.68 -19.82
CA ARG A 102 -1.37 0.02 -18.56
C ARG A 102 -1.30 1.55 -18.69
N LEU A 103 -0.32 2.07 -19.44
CA LEU A 103 -0.23 3.51 -19.72
C LEU A 103 -1.43 3.97 -20.53
N LYS A 104 -1.86 3.19 -21.54
CA LYS A 104 -3.05 3.49 -22.36
C LYS A 104 -4.34 3.49 -21.53
N GLU A 105 -4.52 2.50 -20.67
CA GLU A 105 -5.68 2.40 -19.77
C GLU A 105 -5.78 3.62 -18.83
N ARG A 106 -4.65 4.13 -18.37
CA ARG A 106 -4.57 5.38 -17.58
C ARG A 106 -4.59 6.65 -18.43
N ASN A 107 -4.66 6.53 -19.77
CA ASN A 107 -4.62 7.66 -20.71
C ASN A 107 -3.44 8.62 -20.47
N ILE A 108 -2.25 8.07 -20.16
CA ILE A 108 -1.02 8.83 -19.96
C ILE A 108 0.07 8.39 -20.95
N THR A 109 0.90 9.34 -21.37
CA THR A 109 2.09 9.04 -22.17
C THR A 109 3.23 8.55 -21.31
N PHE A 110 4.25 7.91 -21.91
CA PHE A 110 5.47 7.54 -21.19
C PHE A 110 6.18 8.77 -20.60
N ASP A 111 6.16 9.90 -21.26
CA ASP A 111 6.74 11.15 -20.76
C ASP A 111 5.96 11.71 -19.57
N ASP A 112 4.62 11.61 -19.59
CA ASP A 112 3.78 11.95 -18.42
C ASP A 112 4.14 11.06 -17.23
N PHE A 113 4.25 9.75 -17.45
CA PHE A 113 4.66 8.78 -16.43
C PHE A 113 6.05 9.09 -15.88
N LYS A 114 7.02 9.37 -16.75
CA LYS A 114 8.38 9.76 -16.33
C LYS A 114 8.37 11.03 -15.48
N ARG A 115 7.53 12.03 -15.83
CA ARG A 115 7.37 13.25 -15.02
C ARG A 115 6.72 12.98 -13.67
N GLU A 116 5.71 12.10 -13.61
CA GLU A 116 5.10 11.68 -12.34
C GLU A 116 6.12 11.01 -11.42
N ILE A 117 6.93 10.07 -11.92
CA ILE A 117 7.99 9.40 -11.17
C ILE A 117 9.02 10.41 -10.66
N ARG A 118 9.48 11.34 -11.50
CA ARG A 118 10.41 12.39 -11.08
C ARG A 118 9.84 13.24 -9.95
N ARG A 119 8.59 13.66 -10.08
CA ARG A 119 7.89 14.44 -9.05
C ARG A 119 7.80 13.66 -7.74
N SER A 120 7.37 12.42 -7.78
CA SER A 120 7.26 11.56 -6.60
C SER A 120 8.62 11.41 -5.89
N LEU A 121 9.65 10.99 -6.61
CA LEU A 121 11.00 10.83 -6.05
C LEU A 121 11.54 12.15 -5.44
N THR A 122 11.27 13.27 -6.10
CA THR A 122 11.69 14.60 -5.63
C THR A 122 10.99 14.94 -4.31
N ILE A 123 9.68 14.74 -4.23
CA ILE A 123 8.87 14.98 -3.03
C ILE A 123 9.36 14.07 -1.89
N ASP A 124 9.58 12.79 -2.17
CA ASP A 124 10.07 11.82 -1.19
C ASP A 124 11.43 12.23 -0.61
N LYS A 125 12.35 12.74 -1.45
CA LYS A 125 13.65 13.27 -1.01
C LYS A 125 13.50 14.47 -0.07
N VAL A 126 12.58 15.39 -0.37
CA VAL A 126 12.29 16.54 0.51
C VAL A 126 11.72 16.07 1.84
N LEU A 127 10.69 15.23 1.80
CA LEU A 127 10.04 14.72 3.02
C LEU A 127 11.02 13.89 3.86
N ASN A 128 11.87 13.08 3.23
CA ASN A 128 12.89 12.35 3.95
C ASN A 128 13.88 13.32 4.65
N LYS A 129 14.42 14.30 3.94
CA LYS A 129 15.38 15.26 4.52
C LYS A 129 14.78 16.13 5.62
N GLU A 130 13.55 16.62 5.41
CA GLU A 130 12.96 17.63 6.30
C GLU A 130 12.14 17.02 7.44
N VAL A 131 11.67 15.78 7.28
CA VAL A 131 10.76 15.12 8.23
C VAL A 131 11.27 13.75 8.65
N THR A 132 11.26 12.76 7.75
CA THR A 132 11.38 11.34 8.10
C THR A 132 12.73 10.99 8.73
N SER A 133 13.84 11.58 8.22
CA SER A 133 15.18 11.35 8.78
C SER A 133 15.40 11.96 10.16
N LYS A 134 14.51 12.84 10.60
CA LYS A 134 14.58 13.50 11.92
C LYS A 134 13.75 12.80 12.99
N ILE A 135 13.04 11.71 12.61
CA ILE A 135 12.22 10.93 13.54
C ILE A 135 13.14 10.01 14.32
N ASP A 136 13.20 10.25 15.62
CA ASP A 136 13.85 9.36 16.59
C ASP A 136 12.79 8.79 17.53
N ILE A 137 12.84 7.48 17.77
CA ILE A 137 11.99 6.76 18.71
C ILE A 137 12.90 6.17 19.79
N THR A 138 12.86 6.77 20.95
CA THR A 138 13.71 6.39 22.08
C THR A 138 13.17 5.14 22.80
N ASP A 139 14.01 4.50 23.61
CA ASP A 139 13.58 3.39 24.48
C ASP A 139 12.60 3.87 25.58
N GLU A 140 12.67 5.14 25.95
CA GLU A 140 11.70 5.76 26.87
C GLU A 140 10.32 5.90 26.20
N ASP A 141 10.26 6.32 24.94
CA ASP A 141 9.00 6.35 24.16
C ASP A 141 8.36 4.96 24.12
N ILE A 142 9.18 3.91 23.84
CA ILE A 142 8.72 2.52 23.76
C ILE A 142 8.21 2.03 25.13
N THR A 143 8.93 2.34 26.20
CA THR A 143 8.55 1.94 27.56
C THR A 143 7.26 2.63 27.99
N THR A 144 7.13 3.92 27.72
CA THR A 144 5.94 4.71 28.02
C THR A 144 4.74 4.14 27.28
N TYR A 145 4.87 3.94 25.97
CA TYR A 145 3.80 3.36 25.15
C TYR A 145 3.36 2.00 25.66
N TYR A 146 4.32 1.09 25.93
CA TYR A 146 4.01 -0.24 26.46
C TYR A 146 3.22 -0.17 27.76
N ASN A 147 3.63 0.69 28.70
CA ASN A 147 2.95 0.80 30.01
C ASN A 147 1.52 1.35 29.87
N GLU A 148 1.31 2.33 28.99
CA GLU A 148 -0.01 2.92 28.72
C GLU A 148 -0.94 1.95 27.97
N HIS A 149 -0.37 1.07 27.14
CA HIS A 149 -1.10 0.15 26.26
C HIS A 149 -0.91 -1.33 26.62
N LYS A 150 -0.54 -1.62 27.86
CA LYS A 150 -0.17 -2.97 28.29
C LYS A 150 -1.20 -4.05 27.95
N ALA A 151 -2.49 -3.70 27.98
CA ALA A 151 -3.57 -4.61 27.63
C ALA A 151 -3.55 -5.08 26.16
N GLU A 152 -3.03 -4.25 25.24
CA GLU A 152 -2.92 -4.59 23.82
C GLU A 152 -1.89 -5.70 23.56
N PHE A 153 -0.95 -5.88 24.49
CA PHE A 153 0.09 -6.90 24.44
C PHE A 153 -0.27 -8.18 25.20
N ASN A 154 -1.53 -8.32 25.61
CA ASN A 154 -2.02 -9.51 26.27
C ASN A 154 -2.76 -10.43 25.26
N LEU A 155 -2.16 -11.57 24.96
CA LEU A 155 -2.81 -12.58 24.13
C LEU A 155 -3.86 -13.32 24.97
N ILE A 156 -5.13 -13.13 24.63
CA ILE A 156 -6.25 -13.79 25.31
C ILE A 156 -6.29 -15.31 25.05
N GLU A 157 -5.69 -15.75 23.95
CA GLU A 157 -5.61 -17.17 23.57
C GLU A 157 -4.28 -17.49 22.86
N PRO A 158 -3.89 -18.77 22.79
CA PRO A 158 -2.71 -19.17 22.03
C PRO A 158 -2.84 -18.79 20.55
N GLN A 159 -1.71 -18.44 19.93
CA GLN A 159 -1.60 -18.16 18.50
C GLN A 159 -0.58 -19.09 17.85
N TYR A 160 -0.85 -19.45 16.60
CA TYR A 160 -0.03 -20.35 15.80
C TYR A 160 0.43 -19.61 14.54
N HIS A 161 1.74 -19.44 14.38
CA HIS A 161 2.30 -18.95 13.13
C HIS A 161 2.38 -20.11 12.15
N LEU A 162 1.63 -20.03 11.07
CA LEU A 162 1.47 -21.12 10.12
C LEU A 162 1.89 -20.68 8.72
N ALA A 163 2.34 -21.65 7.93
CA ALA A 163 2.40 -21.53 6.48
C ALA A 163 1.62 -22.68 5.85
N GLN A 164 1.09 -22.49 4.63
CA GLN A 164 0.41 -23.55 3.91
C GLN A 164 0.77 -23.61 2.43
N ILE A 165 0.65 -24.81 1.88
CA ILE A 165 0.61 -25.06 0.44
C ILE A 165 -0.79 -25.57 0.14
N LEU A 166 -1.54 -24.81 -0.67
CA LEU A 166 -2.91 -25.16 -1.07
C LEU A 166 -2.92 -25.56 -2.55
N VAL A 167 -3.63 -26.64 -2.88
CA VAL A 167 -3.95 -27.05 -4.24
C VAL A 167 -5.45 -27.21 -4.35
N THR A 168 -6.08 -26.49 -5.27
CA THR A 168 -7.53 -26.45 -5.45
C THR A 168 -8.01 -27.49 -6.44
N THR A 169 -9.25 -28.01 -6.28
CA THR A 169 -9.86 -28.98 -7.20
C THR A 169 -10.47 -28.32 -8.44
N GLN A 170 -10.56 -26.99 -8.44
CA GLN A 170 -11.04 -26.20 -9.57
C GLN A 170 -9.97 -25.23 -10.02
N PRO A 171 -9.85 -24.96 -11.35
CA PRO A 171 -8.83 -24.04 -11.85
C PRO A 171 -8.99 -22.63 -11.26
N ASN A 172 -7.96 -22.15 -10.54
CA ASN A 172 -7.92 -20.77 -10.08
C ASN A 172 -7.39 -19.88 -11.21
N PRO A 173 -8.16 -18.90 -11.73
CA PRO A 173 -7.73 -18.01 -12.81
C PRO A 173 -6.49 -17.16 -12.47
N GLN A 174 -6.25 -16.90 -11.20
CA GLN A 174 -5.10 -16.11 -10.73
C GLN A 174 -3.79 -16.90 -10.71
N VAL A 175 -3.86 -18.23 -10.72
CA VAL A 175 -2.68 -19.10 -10.82
C VAL A 175 -2.26 -19.24 -12.28
N LYS A 176 -1.09 -18.70 -12.62
CA LYS A 176 -0.61 -18.65 -14.02
C LYS A 176 -0.06 -19.98 -14.51
N ASN A 177 0.66 -20.71 -13.66
CA ASN A 177 1.38 -21.91 -14.04
C ASN A 177 1.00 -23.11 -13.16
N MET A 178 1.05 -24.32 -13.73
CA MET A 178 0.92 -25.59 -13.00
C MET A 178 -0.33 -25.72 -12.13
N LYS A 179 -1.42 -25.01 -12.46
CA LYS A 179 -2.70 -25.14 -11.75
C LYS A 179 -3.34 -26.49 -12.04
N ALA A 180 -3.96 -27.08 -11.00
CA ALA A 180 -4.78 -28.27 -11.17
C ALA A 180 -6.05 -27.92 -11.96
N GLN A 181 -6.52 -28.85 -12.79
CA GLN A 181 -7.69 -28.64 -13.63
C GLN A 181 -8.94 -29.32 -13.07
N ASN A 182 -8.74 -30.30 -12.21
CA ASN A 182 -9.78 -31.12 -11.59
C ASN A 182 -9.25 -31.78 -10.32
N GLU A 183 -10.10 -32.52 -9.62
CA GLU A 183 -9.75 -33.23 -8.40
C GLU A 183 -8.59 -34.23 -8.57
N ALA A 184 -8.58 -34.98 -9.65
CA ALA A 184 -7.51 -35.98 -9.89
C ALA A 184 -6.15 -35.30 -10.10
N ASP A 185 -6.12 -34.19 -10.80
CA ASP A 185 -4.90 -33.38 -10.97
C ASP A 185 -4.46 -32.76 -9.65
N ALA A 186 -5.40 -32.23 -8.87
CA ALA A 186 -5.14 -31.68 -7.55
C ALA A 186 -4.53 -32.73 -6.62
N HIS A 187 -5.09 -33.92 -6.60
CA HIS A 187 -4.58 -35.05 -5.80
C HIS A 187 -3.14 -35.44 -6.20
N LYS A 188 -2.90 -35.58 -7.51
CA LYS A 188 -1.54 -35.88 -8.03
C LYS A 188 -0.54 -34.78 -7.66
N LYS A 189 -0.95 -33.53 -7.82
CA LYS A 189 -0.10 -32.38 -7.53
C LYS A 189 0.24 -32.28 -6.05
N ILE A 190 -0.73 -32.42 -5.14
CA ILE A 190 -0.44 -32.33 -3.70
C ILE A 190 0.40 -33.50 -3.22
N GLN A 191 0.26 -34.69 -3.83
CA GLN A 191 1.09 -35.84 -3.53
C GLN A 191 2.54 -35.62 -4.00
N MET A 192 2.73 -35.03 -5.16
CA MET A 192 4.06 -34.62 -5.64
C MET A 192 4.69 -33.58 -4.71
N VAL A 193 3.90 -32.61 -4.23
CA VAL A 193 4.35 -31.60 -3.25
C VAL A 193 4.78 -32.27 -1.95
N SER A 194 3.98 -33.21 -1.42
CA SER A 194 4.35 -34.00 -0.22
C SER A 194 5.69 -34.71 -0.39
N ASN A 195 5.87 -35.42 -1.51
CA ASN A 195 7.11 -36.15 -1.80
C ASN A 195 8.34 -35.23 -1.88
N ARG A 196 8.19 -34.01 -2.40
CA ARG A 196 9.27 -33.00 -2.44
C ARG A 196 9.66 -32.54 -1.05
N LEU A 197 8.66 -32.23 -0.21
CA LEU A 197 8.89 -31.88 1.18
C LEU A 197 9.55 -33.02 1.96
N ASP A 198 9.10 -34.24 1.75
CA ASP A 198 9.66 -35.44 2.39
C ASP A 198 11.10 -35.71 1.91
N SER A 199 11.47 -35.29 0.69
CA SER A 199 12.85 -35.32 0.20
C SER A 199 13.75 -34.21 0.73
N GLY A 200 13.19 -33.28 1.54
CA GLY A 200 13.92 -32.20 2.22
C GLY A 200 13.97 -30.89 1.44
N GLU A 201 13.14 -30.71 0.40
CA GLU A 201 13.03 -29.41 -0.27
C GLU A 201 12.47 -28.36 0.70
N ASP A 202 12.93 -27.12 0.56
CA ASP A 202 12.47 -26.02 1.41
C ASP A 202 10.98 -25.72 1.22
N PHE A 203 10.24 -25.67 2.32
CA PHE A 203 8.79 -25.46 2.30
C PHE A 203 8.40 -24.17 1.60
N ALA A 204 9.13 -23.07 1.83
CA ALA A 204 8.81 -21.76 1.23
C ALA A 204 9.04 -21.77 -0.28
N ALA A 205 10.10 -22.41 -0.74
CA ALA A 205 10.40 -22.57 -2.17
C ALA A 205 9.34 -23.45 -2.88
N VAL A 206 8.90 -24.54 -2.22
CA VAL A 206 7.82 -25.38 -2.73
C VAL A 206 6.49 -24.64 -2.75
N ALA A 207 6.18 -23.86 -1.70
CA ALA A 207 4.98 -23.03 -1.66
C ALA A 207 4.95 -21.98 -2.78
N ALA A 208 6.04 -21.27 -2.99
CA ALA A 208 6.16 -20.27 -4.05
C ALA A 208 5.95 -20.85 -5.45
N THR A 209 6.35 -22.13 -5.65
CA THR A 209 6.28 -22.79 -6.94
C THR A 209 4.93 -23.47 -7.20
N TYR A 210 4.34 -24.08 -6.17
CA TYR A 210 3.23 -25.02 -6.35
C TYR A 210 1.93 -24.64 -5.68
N SER A 211 1.95 -23.70 -4.70
CA SER A 211 0.72 -23.27 -4.03
C SER A 211 -0.22 -22.53 -4.99
N GLU A 212 -1.49 -22.86 -4.94
CA GLU A 212 -2.55 -22.24 -5.71
C GLU A 212 -3.27 -21.13 -4.93
N GLN A 213 -2.62 -20.61 -3.89
CA GLN A 213 -3.02 -19.43 -3.15
C GLN A 213 -2.05 -18.28 -3.46
N PRO A 214 -2.32 -17.45 -4.48
CA PRO A 214 -1.37 -16.43 -4.96
C PRO A 214 -0.97 -15.41 -3.91
N GLU A 215 -1.89 -15.11 -2.96
CA GLU A 215 -1.72 -14.09 -1.92
C GLU A 215 -0.56 -14.44 -0.97
N THR A 216 -0.34 -15.73 -0.71
CA THR A 216 0.68 -16.19 0.23
C THR A 216 1.81 -16.97 -0.43
N ALA A 217 1.58 -17.53 -1.62
CA ALA A 217 2.54 -18.40 -2.31
C ALA A 217 3.93 -17.76 -2.44
N GLN A 218 4.02 -16.50 -2.89
CA GLN A 218 5.28 -15.79 -3.08
C GLN A 218 5.98 -15.45 -1.77
N ASN A 219 5.26 -15.48 -0.65
CA ASN A 219 5.79 -15.32 0.70
C ASN A 219 5.97 -16.68 1.41
N GLY A 220 6.27 -17.74 0.67
CA GLY A 220 6.53 -19.06 1.23
C GLY A 220 5.29 -19.74 1.83
N GLY A 221 4.09 -19.31 1.47
CA GLY A 221 2.84 -19.80 2.01
C GLY A 221 2.47 -19.22 3.38
N ASP A 222 3.18 -18.21 3.87
CA ASP A 222 2.99 -17.63 5.21
C ASP A 222 1.57 -17.06 5.40
N LEU A 223 0.87 -17.56 6.44
CA LEU A 223 -0.47 -17.14 6.85
C LEU A 223 -0.43 -16.17 8.04
N GLY A 224 0.76 -15.90 8.61
CA GLY A 224 0.90 -15.16 9.85
C GLY A 224 0.40 -15.93 11.09
N PHE A 225 0.12 -15.18 12.15
CA PHE A 225 -0.38 -15.72 13.41
C PHE A 225 -1.89 -15.89 13.38
N ILE A 226 -2.35 -17.11 13.62
CA ILE A 226 -3.78 -17.47 13.63
C ILE A 226 -4.17 -17.85 15.06
N PRO A 227 -5.24 -17.20 15.61
CA PRO A 227 -5.76 -17.53 16.94
C PRO A 227 -6.28 -18.97 17.02
N GLU A 228 -6.13 -19.60 18.18
CA GLU A 228 -6.60 -20.97 18.40
C GLU A 228 -8.10 -21.15 18.13
N SER A 229 -8.91 -20.16 18.49
CA SER A 229 -10.34 -20.15 18.25
C SER A 229 -10.70 -20.24 16.76
N SER A 230 -9.93 -19.57 15.89
CA SER A 230 -10.10 -19.65 14.43
C SER A 230 -9.70 -21.02 13.89
N LEU A 231 -8.62 -21.63 14.40
CA LEU A 231 -8.18 -22.96 13.98
C LEU A 231 -9.17 -24.05 14.37
N LYS A 232 -9.86 -23.90 15.49
CA LYS A 232 -10.87 -24.84 15.97
C LYS A 232 -12.08 -24.98 15.03
N GLN A 233 -12.28 -24.03 14.12
CA GLN A 233 -13.35 -24.12 13.11
C GLN A 233 -13.08 -25.27 12.12
N ASP A 234 -11.81 -25.61 11.87
CA ASP A 234 -11.41 -26.81 11.14
C ASP A 234 -10.76 -27.81 12.09
N LYS A 235 -11.59 -28.63 12.72
CA LYS A 235 -11.15 -29.59 13.73
C LYS A 235 -10.06 -30.54 13.21
N THR A 236 -10.16 -30.99 11.97
CA THR A 236 -9.19 -31.94 11.38
C THR A 236 -7.81 -31.31 11.24
N ALA A 237 -7.77 -30.08 10.73
CA ALA A 237 -6.51 -29.33 10.63
C ALA A 237 -5.95 -28.98 12.01
N PHE A 238 -6.80 -28.53 12.93
CA PHE A 238 -6.38 -28.18 14.29
C PHE A 238 -5.75 -29.37 15.01
N ASP A 239 -6.41 -30.55 14.98
CA ASP A 239 -5.90 -31.79 15.60
C ASP A 239 -4.55 -32.24 14.97
N ALA A 240 -4.35 -31.99 13.67
CA ALA A 240 -3.10 -32.28 12.99
C ALA A 240 -1.99 -31.29 13.41
N ILE A 241 -2.30 -29.97 13.44
CA ILE A 241 -1.37 -28.90 13.81
C ILE A 241 -0.90 -29.05 15.27
N LEU A 242 -1.80 -29.45 16.18
CA LEU A 242 -1.46 -29.64 17.59
C LEU A 242 -0.34 -30.71 17.84
N LYS A 243 -0.17 -31.63 16.92
CA LYS A 243 0.86 -32.70 17.00
C LYS A 243 2.22 -32.23 16.49
N LEU A 244 2.29 -31.07 15.83
CA LEU A 244 3.51 -30.57 15.24
C LEU A 244 4.39 -29.86 16.27
N LYS A 245 5.70 -29.99 16.09
CA LYS A 245 6.69 -29.09 16.66
C LYS A 245 7.02 -27.97 15.67
N PRO A 246 7.49 -26.81 16.14
CA PRO A 246 7.97 -25.77 15.25
C PRO A 246 8.93 -26.31 14.18
N GLY A 247 8.69 -25.91 12.93
CA GLY A 247 9.41 -26.39 11.75
C GLY A 247 8.81 -27.60 11.06
N GLN A 248 7.94 -28.36 11.71
CA GLN A 248 7.27 -29.53 11.11
C GLN A 248 6.01 -29.13 10.31
N TYR A 249 5.57 -30.01 9.42
CA TYR A 249 4.36 -29.85 8.61
C TYR A 249 3.45 -31.09 8.74
N THR A 250 2.16 -30.89 8.39
CA THR A 250 1.16 -31.96 8.41
C THR A 250 1.35 -32.91 7.21
N THR A 251 0.78 -34.10 7.28
CA THR A 251 0.41 -34.83 6.07
C THR A 251 -0.59 -34.03 5.22
N VAL A 252 -0.92 -34.52 4.04
CA VAL A 252 -1.96 -33.94 3.18
C VAL A 252 -3.30 -33.89 3.92
N LEU A 253 -3.89 -32.72 4.03
CA LEU A 253 -5.20 -32.47 4.60
C LEU A 253 -6.20 -32.14 3.49
N VAL A 254 -7.42 -32.61 3.63
CA VAL A 254 -8.53 -32.28 2.74
C VAL A 254 -9.13 -30.94 3.13
N VAL A 255 -9.44 -30.09 2.16
CA VAL A 255 -10.15 -28.84 2.34
C VAL A 255 -11.51 -28.95 1.68
N GLY A 256 -12.58 -28.83 2.46
CA GLY A 256 -13.93 -28.95 1.97
C GLY A 256 -14.93 -28.31 2.91
N ASP A 257 -16.16 -28.21 2.46
CA ASP A 257 -17.29 -27.76 3.29
C ASP A 257 -17.77 -28.96 4.14
N PRO A 258 -17.74 -28.87 5.46
CA PRO A 258 -18.18 -29.94 6.34
C PRO A 258 -19.66 -30.27 6.22
N ASN A 259 -20.50 -29.35 5.73
CA ASN A 259 -21.95 -29.53 5.64
C ASN A 259 -22.37 -30.11 4.27
N SER A 260 -21.79 -29.59 3.17
CA SER A 260 -22.15 -30.03 1.80
C SER A 260 -21.27 -31.18 1.30
N HIS A 261 -20.22 -31.54 2.04
CA HIS A 261 -19.16 -32.47 1.61
C HIS A 261 -18.49 -32.09 0.28
N GLN A 262 -18.63 -30.83 -0.13
CA GLN A 262 -17.98 -30.34 -1.34
C GLN A 262 -16.48 -30.21 -1.10
N LEU A 263 -15.69 -30.90 -1.92
CA LEU A 263 -14.23 -30.83 -1.90
C LEU A 263 -13.76 -29.57 -2.60
N PHE A 264 -12.99 -28.74 -1.90
CA PHE A 264 -12.36 -27.52 -2.46
C PHE A 264 -10.90 -27.71 -2.83
N GLY A 265 -10.21 -28.65 -2.15
CA GLY A 265 -8.79 -28.87 -2.43
C GLY A 265 -8.09 -29.73 -1.39
N PHE A 266 -6.76 -29.64 -1.45
CA PHE A 266 -5.84 -30.30 -0.54
C PHE A 266 -4.80 -29.28 -0.03
N ARG A 267 -4.36 -29.43 1.20
CA ARG A 267 -3.32 -28.57 1.76
C ARG A 267 -2.33 -29.33 2.62
N ILE A 268 -1.13 -28.78 2.74
CA ILE A 268 -0.12 -29.15 3.73
C ILE A 268 0.16 -27.89 4.56
N VAL A 269 0.09 -28.01 5.88
CA VAL A 269 0.28 -26.89 6.81
C VAL A 269 1.57 -27.10 7.60
N LYS A 270 2.43 -26.07 7.63
CA LYS A 270 3.64 -26.02 8.44
C LYS A 270 3.42 -25.17 9.68
N LEU A 271 3.81 -25.67 10.85
CA LEU A 271 3.90 -24.89 12.07
C LEU A 271 5.26 -24.18 12.11
N ILE A 272 5.27 -22.85 11.99
CA ILE A 272 6.48 -22.05 12.13
C ILE A 272 6.80 -21.81 13.60
N SER A 273 5.82 -21.34 14.37
CA SER A 273 5.95 -21.14 15.81
C SER A 273 4.58 -21.19 16.51
N LYS A 274 4.59 -21.37 17.82
CA LYS A 274 3.42 -21.29 18.69
C LYS A 274 3.67 -20.29 19.79
N GLU A 275 2.71 -19.42 20.04
CA GLU A 275 2.72 -18.48 21.14
C GLU A 275 1.63 -18.81 22.14
N ALA A 276 2.02 -18.90 23.41
CA ALA A 276 1.07 -19.15 24.51
C ALA A 276 0.22 -17.89 24.75
N ALA A 277 -0.99 -18.09 25.27
CA ALA A 277 -1.75 -16.98 25.85
C ALA A 277 -1.00 -16.33 27.02
N GLY A 278 -1.26 -15.05 27.26
CA GLY A 278 -0.70 -14.30 28.37
C GLY A 278 -0.07 -12.97 27.94
N GLN A 279 0.47 -12.26 28.93
CA GLN A 279 1.10 -10.97 28.72
C GLN A 279 2.43 -11.13 28.01
N ARG A 280 2.60 -10.43 26.89
CA ARG A 280 3.90 -10.26 26.23
C ARG A 280 4.69 -9.19 26.95
N GLU A 281 5.88 -9.51 27.30
CA GLU A 281 6.76 -8.62 28.05
C GLU A 281 7.46 -7.61 27.13
N LEU A 282 7.71 -6.41 27.65
CA LEU A 282 8.44 -5.36 26.93
C LEU A 282 9.84 -5.83 26.45
N LYS A 283 10.47 -6.78 27.17
CA LYS A 283 11.77 -7.34 26.78
C LYS A 283 11.73 -8.21 25.50
N ASP A 284 10.55 -8.63 25.03
CA ASP A 284 10.42 -9.34 23.75
C ASP A 284 10.79 -8.38 22.61
N PRO A 285 11.82 -8.70 21.80
CA PRO A 285 12.24 -7.81 20.69
C PRO A 285 11.11 -7.52 19.67
N ARG A 286 10.17 -8.45 19.50
CA ARG A 286 9.03 -8.28 18.59
C ARG A 286 8.06 -7.22 19.12
N VAL A 287 7.83 -7.19 20.44
CA VAL A 287 7.01 -6.15 21.08
C VAL A 287 7.67 -4.79 20.92
N GLN A 288 8.98 -4.71 21.21
CA GLN A 288 9.73 -3.46 21.02
C GLN A 288 9.70 -2.97 19.58
N GLN A 289 9.92 -3.89 18.62
CA GLN A 289 9.90 -3.54 17.20
C GLN A 289 8.52 -3.06 16.75
N ALA A 290 7.45 -3.77 17.12
CA ALA A 290 6.09 -3.39 16.77
C ALA A 290 5.72 -2.01 17.33
N ILE A 291 6.09 -1.72 18.60
CA ILE A 291 5.88 -0.42 19.22
C ILE A 291 6.69 0.65 18.47
N ARG A 292 7.96 0.39 18.17
CA ARG A 292 8.84 1.33 17.47
C ARG A 292 8.29 1.71 16.10
N GLU A 293 7.82 0.75 15.32
CA GLU A 293 7.19 0.98 14.02
C GLU A 293 5.91 1.80 14.16
N GLN A 294 5.02 1.42 15.07
CA GLN A 294 3.76 2.14 15.31
C GLN A 294 3.99 3.59 15.77
N LEU A 295 4.94 3.82 16.68
CA LEU A 295 5.28 5.18 17.13
C LEU A 295 5.91 5.98 16.00
N ARG A 296 6.79 5.37 15.19
CA ARG A 296 7.42 6.00 14.04
C ARG A 296 6.37 6.44 13.02
N ASP A 297 5.44 5.57 12.67
CA ASP A 297 4.37 5.87 11.70
C ASP A 297 3.48 7.03 12.19
N ARG A 298 3.05 6.99 13.45
CA ARG A 298 2.27 8.08 14.05
C ARG A 298 3.03 9.41 14.06
N ARG A 299 4.31 9.39 14.45
CA ARG A 299 5.17 10.58 14.48
C ARG A 299 5.42 11.12 13.07
N GLU A 300 5.61 10.23 12.10
CA GLU A 300 5.77 10.60 10.70
C GLU A 300 4.52 11.30 10.15
N GLN A 301 3.34 10.74 10.38
CA GLN A 301 2.09 11.36 9.96
C GLN A 301 1.89 12.74 10.58
N LEU A 302 2.12 12.87 11.88
CA LEU A 302 2.01 14.16 12.58
C LEU A 302 2.99 15.19 12.04
N LEU A 303 4.27 14.82 11.91
CA LEU A 303 5.31 15.73 11.44
C LEU A 303 5.14 16.10 9.96
N LYS A 304 4.70 15.18 9.12
CA LYS A 304 4.34 15.49 7.72
C LYS A 304 3.20 16.50 7.66
N ALA A 305 2.12 16.30 8.44
CA ALA A 305 1.00 17.24 8.49
C ALA A 305 1.45 18.63 8.95
N ALA A 306 2.20 18.72 10.03
CA ALA A 306 2.75 19.98 10.54
C ALA A 306 3.70 20.65 9.52
N TYR A 307 4.50 19.85 8.83
CA TYR A 307 5.41 20.36 7.79
C TYR A 307 4.63 20.94 6.60
N TYR A 308 3.59 20.24 6.13
CA TYR A 308 2.73 20.75 5.06
C TYR A 308 2.07 22.08 5.42
N GLU A 309 1.51 22.21 6.61
CA GLU A 309 0.94 23.47 7.09
C GLU A 309 2.01 24.59 7.11
N THR A 310 3.19 24.30 7.68
CA THR A 310 4.27 25.29 7.79
C THR A 310 4.75 25.78 6.40
N ILE A 311 4.96 24.88 5.43
CA ILE A 311 5.42 25.28 4.10
C ILE A 311 4.32 25.98 3.29
N ARG A 312 3.05 25.66 3.53
CA ARG A 312 1.90 26.28 2.90
C ARG A 312 1.73 27.73 3.38
N ASP A 313 1.87 27.99 4.69
CA ASP A 313 1.83 29.33 5.26
C ASP A 313 2.96 30.24 4.74
N GLN A 314 4.12 29.64 4.41
CA GLN A 314 5.26 30.36 3.82
C GLN A 314 5.11 30.64 2.32
N ALA A 315 4.14 30.00 1.65
CA ALA A 315 3.93 30.13 0.23
C ALA A 315 2.83 31.17 -0.11
N LYS A 316 3.06 31.97 -1.15
CA LYS A 316 2.00 32.83 -1.68
C LYS A 316 1.09 32.02 -2.59
N VAL A 317 -0.03 31.55 -2.05
CA VAL A 317 -1.02 30.75 -2.76
C VAL A 317 -2.26 31.59 -3.06
N THR A 318 -2.76 31.53 -4.33
CA THR A 318 -4.06 32.06 -4.71
C THR A 318 -4.84 30.94 -5.39
N ASN A 319 -6.01 30.59 -4.82
CA ASN A 319 -6.89 29.54 -5.36
C ASN A 319 -8.10 30.18 -6.02
N TYR A 320 -8.00 30.45 -7.33
CA TYR A 320 -9.06 31.09 -8.11
C TYR A 320 -10.31 30.24 -8.22
N PHE A 321 -10.16 28.92 -8.29
CA PHE A 321 -11.29 28.01 -8.38
C PHE A 321 -12.15 28.03 -7.11
N ALA A 322 -11.54 28.04 -5.93
CA ALA A 322 -12.27 28.19 -4.68
C ALA A 322 -12.98 29.55 -4.59
N GLU A 323 -12.32 30.65 -5.01
CA GLU A 323 -12.92 31.97 -5.06
C GLU A 323 -14.14 32.03 -5.99
N ASP A 324 -14.05 31.35 -7.15
CA ASP A 324 -15.13 31.33 -8.13
C ASP A 324 -16.35 30.56 -7.62
N ILE A 325 -16.16 29.43 -6.94
CA ILE A 325 -17.25 28.69 -6.28
C ILE A 325 -17.96 29.60 -5.25
N LEU A 326 -17.20 30.29 -4.40
CA LEU A 326 -17.78 31.20 -3.38
C LEU A 326 -18.54 32.37 -4.04
N LYS A 327 -18.02 32.96 -5.12
CA LYS A 327 -18.69 34.00 -5.88
C LYS A 327 -20.00 33.53 -6.51
N GLN A 328 -20.03 32.30 -7.04
CA GLN A 328 -21.25 31.70 -7.62
C GLN A 328 -22.32 31.49 -6.54
N ALA A 329 -21.94 30.92 -5.39
CA ALA A 329 -22.85 30.72 -4.25
C ALA A 329 -23.46 32.03 -3.73
N ALA A 330 -22.71 33.12 -3.78
CA ALA A 330 -23.21 34.45 -3.36
C ALA A 330 -24.21 35.09 -4.38
N LYS A 331 -24.20 34.67 -5.64
CA LYS A 331 -25.13 35.18 -6.71
C LYS A 331 -26.46 34.42 -6.74
N THR A 332 -26.52 33.26 -6.09
CA THR A 332 -27.72 32.39 -6.06
C THR A 332 -28.65 32.71 -4.88
N LYS A 333 -28.32 33.71 -4.08
CA LYS A 333 -29.12 34.33 -3.04
C LYS A 333 -29.72 35.63 -3.55
#